data_fe7024acc764b92f70bd2a881fa8a8c6
#
_entry.id   fe7024acc764b92f70bd2a881fa8a8c6
#
_cell.length_a   1.000
_cell.length_b   1.000
_cell.length_c   1.000
_cell.angle_alpha   90.00
_cell.angle_beta   90.00
_cell.angle_gamma   90.00
#
_symmetry.space_group_name_H-M   'P 1'
#
loop_
_entity.id
_entity.type
_entity.pdbx_description
1 polymer ?
#
loop_
_entity_poly.entity_id
_entity_poly.type
_entity_poly.pdbx_seq_one_letter_code
_entity_poly.pdbx_strand_id
1 'polypeptide(L)'
;MAKIEVTINNVAYPCRPTMGAMLRFKKETGKEVTEMDLNSFTDICTYIYCCVASASSADGIPFSMSLMDFADALSPAEMNAWVAKIQENVAAEAEGEKKS
;
A
#
# COMPACT_ATOMS: atom_id res chain seq x y z
N MET A 1 1.20 3.56 -16.87
CA MET A 1 0.72 3.40 -15.49
C MET A 1 1.39 4.38 -14.57
N ALA A 2 0.62 5.04 -13.74
CA ALA A 2 1.18 5.98 -12.80
C ALA A 2 1.92 5.24 -11.68
N LYS A 3 3.10 5.72 -11.33
CA LYS A 3 3.83 5.21 -10.18
C LYS A 3 3.17 5.72 -8.92
N ILE A 4 2.96 4.83 -7.97
CA ILE A 4 2.43 5.19 -6.66
C ILE A 4 3.61 5.28 -5.70
N GLU A 5 3.72 6.42 -5.04
CA GLU A 5 4.76 6.63 -4.03
C GLU A 5 4.11 7.19 -2.77
N VAL A 6 4.72 6.85 -1.64
CA VAL A 6 4.29 7.35 -0.34
C VAL A 6 5.46 8.10 0.28
N THR A 7 5.22 9.32 0.71
CA THR A 7 6.26 10.14 1.34
C THR A 7 6.20 9.99 2.85
N ILE A 8 7.31 9.51 3.42
CA ILE A 8 7.44 9.32 4.86
C ILE A 8 8.71 10.04 5.31
N ASN A 9 8.56 10.97 6.23
CA ASN A 9 9.69 11.77 6.75
C ASN A 9 10.50 12.43 5.63
N ASN A 10 9.78 12.99 4.65
CA ASN A 10 10.38 13.68 3.49
C ASN A 10 11.13 12.76 2.53
N VAL A 11 10.93 11.45 2.63
CA VAL A 11 11.52 10.48 1.70
C VAL A 11 10.39 9.80 0.93
N ALA A 12 10.48 9.80 -0.39
CA ALA A 12 9.51 9.13 -1.24
C ALA A 12 9.88 7.65 -1.36
N TYR A 13 8.95 6.78 -0.98
CA TYR A 13 9.13 5.33 -1.10
C TYR A 13 8.20 4.77 -2.16
N PRO A 14 8.64 3.76 -2.92
CA PRO A 14 7.74 3.09 -3.85
C PRO A 14 6.66 2.33 -3.09
N CYS A 15 5.49 2.22 -3.69
CA CYS A 15 4.36 1.54 -3.07
C CYS A 15 3.61 0.77 -4.15
N ARG A 16 3.66 -0.55 -4.10
CA ARG A 16 3.04 -1.39 -5.11
C ARG A 16 2.26 -2.54 -4.46
N PRO A 17 1.04 -2.84 -4.94
CA PRO A 17 0.24 -3.94 -4.41
C PRO A 17 0.70 -5.28 -5.00
N THR A 18 1.83 -5.77 -4.55
CA THR A 18 2.40 -7.03 -5.02
C THR A 18 1.85 -8.21 -4.21
N MET A 19 2.13 -9.43 -4.67
CA MET A 19 1.82 -10.62 -3.86
C MET A 19 2.57 -10.60 -2.54
N GLY A 20 3.80 -10.07 -2.55
CA GLY A 20 4.56 -9.91 -1.31
C GLY A 20 3.85 -9.00 -0.32
N ALA A 21 3.21 -7.94 -0.81
CA ALA A 21 2.42 -7.05 0.05
C ALA A 21 1.22 -7.78 0.63
N MET A 22 0.54 -8.58 -0.18
CA MET A 22 -0.62 -9.35 0.27
C MET A 22 -0.26 -10.36 1.35
N LEU A 23 0.86 -11.05 1.17
CA LEU A 23 1.35 -12.00 2.17
C LEU A 23 1.72 -11.31 3.48
N ARG A 24 2.35 -10.14 3.38
CA ARG A 24 2.69 -9.36 4.57
C ARG A 24 1.44 -8.89 5.30
N PHE A 25 0.43 -8.47 4.54
CA PHE A 25 -0.84 -8.03 5.12
C PHE A 25 -1.50 -9.17 5.92
N LYS A 26 -1.53 -10.36 5.34
CA LYS A 26 -2.07 -11.54 6.02
C LYS A 26 -1.30 -11.82 7.31
N LYS A 27 0.02 -11.72 7.25
CA LYS A 27 0.86 -11.96 8.43
C LYS A 27 0.59 -10.93 9.53
N GLU A 28 0.40 -9.66 9.15
CA GLU A 28 0.18 -8.60 10.13
C GLU A 28 -1.22 -8.60 10.73
N THR A 29 -2.23 -8.94 9.94
CA THR A 29 -3.64 -8.80 10.36
C THR A 29 -4.36 -10.12 10.58
N GLY A 30 -3.85 -11.21 10.02
CA GLY A 30 -4.56 -12.49 10.00
C GLY A 30 -5.65 -12.57 8.97
N LYS A 31 -5.84 -11.51 8.16
CA LYS A 31 -6.87 -11.45 7.13
C LYS A 31 -6.25 -11.43 5.74
N GLU A 32 -6.98 -11.95 4.76
CA GLU A 32 -6.61 -11.76 3.36
C GLU A 32 -6.90 -10.32 2.93
N VAL A 33 -6.19 -9.84 1.91
CA VAL A 33 -6.43 -8.49 1.39
C VAL A 33 -7.88 -8.32 0.94
N THR A 34 -8.50 -9.38 0.44
CA THR A 34 -9.90 -9.34 0.02
C THR A 34 -10.87 -9.12 1.18
N GLU A 35 -10.41 -9.35 2.40
CA GLU A 35 -11.20 -9.13 3.62
C GLU A 35 -10.94 -7.76 4.24
N MET A 36 -10.07 -6.95 3.62
CA MET A 36 -9.73 -5.63 4.13
C MET A 36 -10.96 -4.72 4.12
N ASP A 37 -11.14 -4.00 5.23
CA ASP A 37 -12.23 -3.04 5.36
C ASP A 37 -11.72 -1.65 4.96
N LEU A 38 -12.22 -1.14 3.85
CA LEU A 38 -11.80 0.18 3.34
C LEU A 38 -12.28 1.33 4.23
N ASN A 39 -13.14 1.05 5.20
CA ASN A 39 -13.54 2.03 6.19
C ASN A 39 -12.69 1.96 7.45
N SER A 40 -11.76 1.02 7.52
CA SER A 40 -10.86 0.87 8.65
C SER A 40 -9.52 1.53 8.34
N PHE A 41 -9.22 2.60 9.03
CA PHE A 41 -7.91 3.27 8.88
C PHE A 41 -6.77 2.33 9.24
N THR A 42 -6.99 1.45 10.21
CA THR A 42 -5.98 0.47 10.61
C THR A 42 -5.64 -0.47 9.46
N ASP A 43 -6.66 -1.01 8.80
CA ASP A 43 -6.45 -1.92 7.67
C ASP A 43 -5.75 -1.21 6.51
N ILE A 44 -6.20 0.01 6.19
CA ILE A 44 -5.61 0.77 5.09
C ILE A 44 -4.15 1.09 5.38
N CYS A 45 -3.86 1.59 6.56
CA CYS A 45 -2.49 1.93 6.95
C CYS A 45 -1.58 0.70 6.91
N THR A 46 -2.06 -0.41 7.43
CA THR A 46 -1.31 -1.66 7.43
C THR A 46 -1.01 -2.12 6.00
N TYR A 47 -1.99 -2.01 5.12
CA TYR A 47 -1.79 -2.41 3.72
C TYR A 47 -0.78 -1.50 3.02
N ILE A 48 -0.88 -0.19 3.22
CA ILE A 48 0.11 0.75 2.64
C ILE A 48 1.52 0.38 3.11
N TYR A 49 1.67 0.12 4.41
CA TYR A 49 2.95 -0.30 4.97
C TYR A 49 3.49 -1.54 4.25
N CYS A 50 2.63 -2.54 4.05
CA CYS A 50 3.01 -3.77 3.37
C CYS A 50 3.40 -3.52 1.91
N CYS A 51 2.68 -2.65 1.23
CA CYS A 51 2.99 -2.29 -0.16
C CYS A 51 4.32 -1.57 -0.28
N VAL A 52 4.61 -0.67 0.67
CA VAL A 52 5.89 0.05 0.69
C VAL A 52 7.04 -0.91 1.01
N ALA A 53 6.85 -1.78 2.01
CA ALA A 53 7.88 -2.73 2.39
C ALA A 53 8.23 -3.67 1.23
N SER A 54 7.20 -4.18 0.55
CA SER A 54 7.41 -5.10 -0.57
C SER A 54 8.10 -4.39 -1.75
N ALA A 55 7.62 -3.22 -2.12
CA ALA A 55 8.19 -2.48 -3.24
C ALA A 55 9.63 -2.06 -2.96
N SER A 56 9.88 -1.59 -1.73
CA SER A 56 11.23 -1.18 -1.34
C SER A 56 12.20 -2.35 -1.38
N SER A 57 11.76 -3.51 -0.89
CA SER A 57 12.58 -4.73 -0.93
C SER A 57 12.91 -5.11 -2.36
N ALA A 58 11.95 -5.07 -3.26
CA ALA A 58 12.15 -5.41 -4.67
C ALA A 58 13.10 -4.44 -5.37
N ASP A 59 13.05 -3.16 -4.98
CA ASP A 59 13.86 -2.12 -5.61
C ASP A 59 15.20 -1.89 -4.91
N GLY A 60 15.52 -2.66 -3.86
CA GLY A 60 16.77 -2.50 -3.13
C GLY A 60 16.85 -1.23 -2.30
N ILE A 61 15.70 -0.68 -1.92
CA ILE A 61 15.64 0.54 -1.12
C ILE A 61 15.53 0.15 0.36
N PRO A 62 16.43 0.68 1.22
CA PRO A 62 16.34 0.37 2.65
C PRO A 62 15.02 0.85 3.25
N PHE A 63 14.31 -0.05 3.90
CA PHE A 63 13.07 0.27 4.59
C PHE A 63 12.94 -0.65 5.79
N SER A 64 13.31 -0.15 6.96
CA SER A 64 13.38 -0.95 8.19
C SER A 64 12.49 -0.43 9.31
N MET A 65 11.62 0.56 9.00
CA MET A 65 10.76 1.10 10.04
C MET A 65 9.64 0.12 10.40
N SER A 66 9.22 0.15 11.67
CA SER A 66 8.11 -0.69 12.12
C SER A 66 6.78 -0.14 11.62
N LEU A 67 5.74 -0.97 11.70
CA LEU A 67 4.40 -0.53 11.32
C LEU A 67 3.97 0.70 12.13
N MET A 68 4.25 0.70 13.43
CA MET A 68 3.83 1.82 14.28
C MET A 68 4.60 3.10 13.92
N ASP A 69 5.91 3.00 13.66
CA ASP A 69 6.70 4.15 13.24
C ASP A 69 6.22 4.69 11.89
N PHE A 70 5.88 3.79 10.98
CA PHE A 70 5.32 4.16 9.69
C PHE A 70 3.99 4.90 9.87
N ALA A 71 3.11 4.35 10.71
CA ALA A 71 1.80 4.94 10.96
C ALA A 71 1.93 6.33 11.57
N ASP A 72 2.89 6.51 12.49
CA ASP A 72 3.12 7.81 13.12
C ASP A 72 3.57 8.86 12.11
N ALA A 73 4.28 8.44 11.07
CA ALA A 73 4.81 9.35 10.05
C ALA A 73 3.84 9.55 8.87
N LEU A 74 2.82 8.71 8.74
CA LEU A 74 1.86 8.79 7.63
C LEU A 74 0.72 9.71 8.00
N SER A 75 0.52 10.78 7.22
CA SER A 75 -0.58 11.69 7.47
C SER A 75 -1.89 11.16 6.88
N PRO A 76 -3.04 11.56 7.45
CA PRO A 76 -4.34 11.19 6.85
C PRO A 76 -4.48 11.65 5.40
N ALA A 77 -3.91 12.80 5.06
CA ALA A 77 -3.96 13.32 3.68
C ALA A 77 -3.22 12.40 2.72
N GLU A 78 -2.03 11.92 3.11
CA GLU A 78 -1.26 10.97 2.31
C GLU A 78 -2.01 9.65 2.15
N MET A 79 -2.63 9.18 3.21
CA MET A 79 -3.41 7.95 3.18
C MET A 79 -4.58 8.07 2.22
N ASN A 80 -5.32 9.18 2.29
CA ASN A 80 -6.45 9.41 1.40
C ASN A 80 -6.01 9.51 -0.07
N ALA A 81 -4.89 10.16 -0.33
CA ALA A 81 -4.33 10.27 -1.67
C ALA A 81 -3.97 8.88 -2.22
N TRP A 82 -3.39 8.03 -1.38
CA TRP A 82 -3.04 6.67 -1.78
C TRP A 82 -4.29 5.85 -2.12
N VAL A 83 -5.33 5.94 -1.28
CA VAL A 83 -6.58 5.21 -1.52
C VAL A 83 -7.17 5.60 -2.87
N ALA A 84 -7.18 6.90 -3.18
CA ALA A 84 -7.70 7.37 -4.46
C ALA A 84 -6.91 6.80 -5.64
N LYS A 85 -5.57 6.78 -5.53
CA LYS A 85 -4.72 6.25 -6.60
C LYS A 85 -4.91 4.75 -6.80
N ILE A 86 -5.06 4.01 -5.72
CA ILE A 86 -5.27 2.57 -5.79
C ILE A 86 -6.62 2.26 -6.45
N GLN A 87 -7.65 3.01 -6.12
CA GLN A 87 -8.97 2.83 -6.71
C GLN A 87 -8.94 3.11 -8.21
N GLU A 88 -8.22 4.13 -8.65
CA GLU A 88 -8.05 4.42 -10.07
C GLU A 88 -7.36 3.26 -10.79
N ASN A 89 -6.29 2.73 -10.20
CA ASN A 89 -5.54 1.64 -10.82
C ASN A 89 -6.38 0.37 -10.91
N VAL A 90 -7.14 0.07 -9.87
CA VAL A 90 -8.02 -1.10 -9.86
C VAL A 90 -9.09 -0.96 -10.94
N ALA A 91 -9.69 0.22 -11.07
CA ALA A 91 -10.71 0.47 -12.09
C ALA A 91 -10.12 0.31 -13.50
N ALA A 92 -8.92 0.83 -13.72
CA ALA A 92 -8.25 0.72 -15.02
C ALA A 92 -7.96 -0.75 -15.37
N GLU A 93 -7.50 -1.51 -14.41
CA GLU A 93 -7.21 -2.94 -14.62
C GLU A 93 -8.49 -3.73 -14.89
N ALA A 94 -9.56 -3.42 -14.16
CA ALA A 94 -10.84 -4.09 -14.38
C ALA A 94 -11.37 -3.81 -15.77
N GLU A 95 -11.26 -2.58 -16.25
CA GLU A 95 -11.67 -2.23 -17.62
C GLU A 95 -10.83 -2.95 -18.65
N GLY A 96 -9.52 -3.06 -18.42
CA GLY A 96 -8.64 -3.80 -19.31
C GLY A 96 -9.01 -5.27 -19.39
N GLU A 97 -9.34 -5.88 -18.29
CA GLU A 97 -9.77 -7.27 -18.25
C GLU A 97 -11.08 -7.49 -19.00
N LYS A 98 -12.01 -6.57 -18.87
CA LYS A 98 -13.30 -6.69 -19.56
C LYS A 98 -13.16 -6.64 -21.07
N LYS A 99 -12.14 -5.99 -21.57
CA LYS A 99 -11.91 -5.88 -23.01
C LYS A 99 -11.24 -7.12 -23.60
N SER A 100 -10.62 -7.89 -22.78
CA SER A 100 -9.99 -9.12 -23.23
C SER A 100 -10.95 -10.30 -23.14
#